data_9fc3e5dbfe606010e7e72d68d3a07c45
#
_entry.id   9fc3e5dbfe606010e7e72d68d3a07c45
#
_cell.length_a   1.000
_cell.length_b   1.000
_cell.length_c   1.000
_cell.angle_alpha   90.00
_cell.angle_beta   90.00
_cell.angle_gamma   90.00
#
_symmetry.space_group_name_H-M   'P 1'
#
loop_
_entity.id
_entity.type
_entity.pdbx_description
1 polymer ?
#
loop_
_entity_poly.entity_id
_entity_poly.type
_entity_poly.pdbx_seq_one_letter_code
_entity_poly.pdbx_strand_id
1 'polypeptide(L)'
;MSDASQNGKYRIVHYVNQFFGGVGGEEKADCEPFTIQGPQGPGRLLEKLFRQGNVDVEIVATVVCGDSYFVDHQEDVLRELIPLILGYHPDLVVAGPAFNAGRYGIACGGICSSLQPLGIPAITAMFKENPGVDQYRKTALIVETTNNVTGMEEAVRKMVRLGIKRLHGEEIEFPKAEGCFEQGIRKNYSHTEPACERAIAMLLRKINGDPFETEYPIPFFDRVDPRPAIADLKGITIALVTSGGIVPTGNPDHIESSSASKYGKYSLEGLETLDARTHQSAHGGYDNTYANADPNRVLPIDEMRVLEKEMGFKRHPWYYATVGNGTSVDNAQKFAKEIAVELIRDGVQAVILTST
;
A
#
# COMPACT_ATOMS: atom_id res chain seq x y z
N MET A 1 -8.95 28.33 18.66
CA MET A 1 -9.59 29.11 17.59
C MET A 1 -8.50 30.02 17.04
N SER A 2 -7.89 29.63 15.93
CA SER A 2 -6.92 30.49 15.22
C SER A 2 -7.72 31.51 14.43
N ASP A 3 -7.35 32.77 14.58
CA ASP A 3 -7.89 33.87 13.75
C ASP A 3 -7.73 33.47 12.27
N ALA A 4 -8.84 33.55 11.52
CA ALA A 4 -8.83 33.41 10.07
C ALA A 4 -7.74 34.33 9.51
N SER A 5 -6.86 33.79 8.68
CA SER A 5 -5.70 34.48 8.12
C SER A 5 -6.04 35.91 7.66
N GLN A 6 -5.12 36.84 7.88
CA GLN A 6 -5.27 38.29 7.60
C GLN A 6 -5.65 38.65 6.14
N ASN A 7 -5.83 37.68 5.25
CA ASN A 7 -6.20 37.86 3.84
C ASN A 7 -7.46 37.14 3.38
N GLY A 8 -8.27 36.54 4.28
CA GLY A 8 -9.53 35.86 3.92
C GLY A 8 -9.38 34.54 3.16
N LYS A 9 -8.16 34.02 2.97
CA LYS A 9 -7.87 32.72 2.33
C LYS A 9 -7.27 31.75 3.31
N TYR A 10 -7.74 30.49 3.29
CA TYR A 10 -7.11 29.42 4.04
C TYR A 10 -5.81 28.96 3.39
N ARG A 11 -4.80 28.72 4.18
CA ARG A 11 -3.46 28.28 3.76
C ARG A 11 -3.37 26.76 3.82
N ILE A 12 -3.08 26.15 2.69
CA ILE A 12 -2.94 24.68 2.59
C ILE A 12 -1.48 24.35 2.25
N VAL A 13 -0.91 23.39 2.95
CA VAL A 13 0.29 22.69 2.52
C VAL A 13 -0.10 21.33 1.96
N HIS A 14 0.39 21.02 0.77
CA HIS A 14 0.13 19.76 0.08
C HIS A 14 1.39 18.90 0.06
N TYR A 15 1.31 17.66 0.58
CA TYR A 15 2.40 16.69 0.49
C TYR A 15 2.15 15.71 -0.66
N VAL A 16 3.17 15.49 -1.47
CA VAL A 16 3.15 14.53 -2.58
C VAL A 16 4.47 13.76 -2.67
N ASN A 17 4.43 12.59 -3.33
CA ASN A 17 5.66 11.86 -3.63
C ASN A 17 6.40 12.42 -4.87
N GLN A 18 7.55 11.83 -5.20
CA GLN A 18 8.36 12.20 -6.36
C GLN A 18 7.59 12.17 -7.69
N PHE A 19 6.66 11.24 -7.84
CA PHE A 19 5.87 11.11 -9.07
C PHE A 19 4.90 12.28 -9.26
N PHE A 20 4.08 12.56 -8.25
CA PHE A 20 3.14 13.68 -8.29
C PHE A 20 3.83 15.05 -8.15
N GLY A 21 5.02 15.08 -7.58
CA GLY A 21 5.89 16.26 -7.54
C GLY A 21 6.56 16.58 -8.88
N GLY A 22 6.45 15.70 -9.88
CA GLY A 22 7.04 15.89 -11.21
C GLY A 22 8.55 15.66 -11.26
N VAL A 23 9.13 14.95 -10.27
CA VAL A 23 10.57 14.64 -10.19
C VAL A 23 10.94 13.45 -11.07
N GLY A 24 10.11 12.41 -11.05
CA GLY A 24 10.32 11.18 -11.81
C GLY A 24 9.50 10.00 -11.28
N GLY A 25 9.77 8.82 -11.80
CA GLY A 25 9.14 7.57 -11.39
C GLY A 25 9.86 6.89 -10.22
N GLU A 26 9.92 5.57 -10.25
CA GLU A 26 10.56 4.74 -9.20
C GLU A 26 12.08 5.00 -9.11
N GLU A 27 12.71 5.38 -10.20
CA GLU A 27 14.13 5.75 -10.24
C GLU A 27 14.48 7.01 -9.44
N LYS A 28 13.46 7.72 -8.97
CA LYS A 28 13.58 8.91 -8.12
C LYS A 28 12.94 8.73 -6.74
N ALA A 29 12.60 7.49 -6.37
CA ALA A 29 11.98 7.20 -5.07
C ALA A 29 12.90 7.49 -3.87
N ASP A 30 14.20 7.66 -4.10
CA ASP A 30 15.19 8.03 -3.06
C ASP A 30 15.46 9.53 -2.97
N CYS A 31 14.66 10.40 -3.60
CA CYS A 31 14.88 11.83 -3.52
C CYS A 31 14.62 12.37 -2.11
N GLU A 32 15.55 13.21 -1.64
CA GLU A 32 15.42 13.92 -0.36
C GLU A 32 14.20 14.85 -0.34
N PRO A 33 13.70 15.22 0.86
CA PRO A 33 12.59 16.16 0.99
C PRO A 33 12.94 17.55 0.45
N PHE A 34 12.00 18.17 -0.25
CA PHE A 34 12.11 19.58 -0.67
C PHE A 34 10.74 20.21 -0.85
N THR A 35 10.69 21.51 -1.08
CA THR A 35 9.45 22.26 -1.27
C THR A 35 9.41 22.96 -2.62
N ILE A 36 8.19 23.01 -3.19
CA ILE A 36 7.87 23.81 -4.37
C ILE A 36 6.78 24.80 -3.97
N GLN A 37 6.93 26.05 -4.36
CA GLN A 37 5.91 27.07 -4.10
C GLN A 37 4.66 26.83 -4.94
N GLY A 38 3.49 26.88 -4.32
CA GLY A 38 2.20 26.67 -4.98
C GLY A 38 1.85 25.21 -5.26
N PRO A 39 0.75 24.97 -6.01
CA PRO A 39 0.19 23.64 -6.25
C PRO A 39 0.95 22.84 -7.31
N GLN A 40 1.28 21.59 -7.02
CA GLN A 40 1.82 20.58 -7.95
C GLN A 40 0.88 19.38 -8.03
N GLY A 41 0.97 18.66 -9.12
CA GLY A 41 0.20 17.42 -9.35
C GLY A 41 -1.29 17.56 -9.01
N PRO A 42 -1.82 16.76 -8.08
CA PRO A 42 -3.22 16.83 -7.64
C PRO A 42 -3.60 18.16 -6.96
N GLY A 43 -2.62 18.98 -6.52
CA GLY A 43 -2.85 20.25 -5.85
C GLY A 43 -3.69 21.24 -6.66
N ARG A 44 -3.53 21.24 -7.97
CA ARG A 44 -4.36 22.11 -8.86
C ARG A 44 -5.83 21.70 -8.85
N LEU A 45 -6.10 20.41 -8.77
CA LEU A 45 -7.45 19.89 -8.64
C LEU A 45 -8.04 20.19 -7.26
N LEU A 46 -7.23 20.08 -6.20
CA LEU A 46 -7.61 20.47 -4.84
C LEU A 46 -8.11 21.92 -4.81
N GLU A 47 -7.31 22.89 -5.25
CA GLU A 47 -7.72 24.31 -5.26
C GLU A 47 -9.00 24.55 -6.06
N LYS A 48 -9.12 23.93 -7.23
CA LYS A 48 -10.30 24.03 -8.06
C LYS A 48 -11.56 23.56 -7.32
N LEU A 49 -11.48 22.41 -6.64
CA LEU A 49 -12.63 21.82 -5.94
C LEU A 49 -12.96 22.56 -4.64
N PHE A 50 -11.99 23.12 -3.91
CA PHE A 50 -12.27 24.01 -2.77
C PHE A 50 -13.04 25.25 -3.19
N ARG A 51 -12.64 25.90 -4.31
CA ARG A 51 -13.39 27.05 -4.86
C ARG A 51 -14.80 26.67 -5.29
N GLN A 52 -15.00 25.48 -5.85
CA GLN A 52 -16.35 24.97 -6.17
C GLN A 52 -17.20 24.75 -4.92
N GLY A 53 -16.57 24.45 -3.78
CA GLY A 53 -17.20 24.38 -2.46
C GLY A 53 -17.35 25.73 -1.76
N ASN A 54 -17.14 26.85 -2.45
CA ASN A 54 -17.21 28.23 -1.93
C ASN A 54 -16.21 28.50 -0.77
N VAL A 55 -15.07 27.80 -0.73
CA VAL A 55 -13.99 28.05 0.23
C VAL A 55 -12.77 28.54 -0.54
N ASP A 56 -12.33 29.76 -0.23
CA ASP A 56 -11.13 30.33 -0.86
C ASP A 56 -9.89 29.82 -0.13
N VAL A 57 -9.07 29.07 -0.85
CA VAL A 57 -7.85 28.47 -0.36
C VAL A 57 -6.66 28.85 -1.24
N GLU A 58 -5.48 28.79 -0.67
CA GLU A 58 -4.20 28.88 -1.37
C GLU A 58 -3.31 27.71 -0.95
N ILE A 59 -2.85 26.90 -1.91
CA ILE A 59 -1.77 25.96 -1.65
C ILE A 59 -0.46 26.74 -1.64
N VAL A 60 -0.01 27.09 -0.44
CA VAL A 60 1.18 27.94 -0.23
C VAL A 60 2.47 27.20 -0.55
N ALA A 61 2.50 25.89 -0.36
CA ALA A 61 3.63 25.05 -0.69
C ALA A 61 3.16 23.62 -1.01
N THR A 62 3.87 22.98 -1.93
CA THR A 62 3.86 21.52 -2.13
C THR A 62 5.17 20.96 -1.59
N VAL A 63 5.07 20.07 -0.62
CA VAL A 63 6.21 19.33 -0.05
C VAL A 63 6.35 18.03 -0.81
N VAL A 64 7.55 17.72 -1.27
CA VAL A 64 7.86 16.53 -2.06
C VAL A 64 8.92 15.71 -1.33
N CYS A 65 8.73 14.39 -1.26
CA CYS A 65 9.74 13.46 -0.77
C CYS A 65 9.62 12.13 -1.53
N GLY A 66 10.74 11.47 -1.73
CA GLY A 66 10.77 10.14 -2.34
C GLY A 66 10.15 9.08 -1.46
N ASP A 67 9.40 8.16 -2.08
CA ASP A 67 8.69 7.10 -1.36
C ASP A 67 9.62 6.16 -0.59
N SER A 68 10.76 5.76 -1.18
CA SER A 68 11.78 4.95 -0.52
C SER A 68 12.50 5.75 0.55
N TYR A 69 12.94 6.97 0.21
CA TYR A 69 13.64 7.83 1.17
C TYR A 69 12.82 8.04 2.45
N PHE A 70 11.51 8.29 2.31
CA PHE A 70 10.63 8.44 3.46
C PHE A 70 10.58 7.19 4.34
N VAL A 71 10.36 6.01 3.73
CA VAL A 71 10.21 4.75 4.49
C VAL A 71 11.51 4.34 5.16
N ASP A 72 12.64 4.48 4.46
CA ASP A 72 13.95 4.07 4.96
C ASP A 72 14.48 4.99 6.06
N HIS A 73 14.02 6.25 6.09
CA HIS A 73 14.46 7.29 7.04
C HIS A 73 13.31 7.93 7.82
N GLN A 74 12.21 7.20 8.06
CA GLN A 74 10.92 7.74 8.50
C GLN A 74 11.01 8.71 9.69
N GLU A 75 11.73 8.34 10.75
CA GLU A 75 11.82 9.18 11.96
C GLU A 75 12.57 10.49 11.68
N ASP A 76 13.67 10.43 10.95
CA ASP A 76 14.50 11.59 10.64
C ASP A 76 13.77 12.53 9.67
N VAL A 77 13.14 11.95 8.64
CA VAL A 77 12.33 12.70 7.67
C VAL A 77 11.16 13.41 8.34
N LEU A 78 10.45 12.77 9.27
CA LEU A 78 9.38 13.43 10.00
C LEU A 78 9.90 14.55 10.91
N ARG A 79 11.07 14.40 11.55
CA ARG A 79 11.71 15.49 12.33
C ARG A 79 12.05 16.69 11.47
N GLU A 80 12.37 16.50 10.19
CA GLU A 80 12.66 17.56 9.24
C GLU A 80 11.39 18.17 8.63
N LEU A 81 10.48 17.31 8.12
CA LEU A 81 9.31 17.76 7.38
C LEU A 81 8.26 18.47 8.23
N ILE A 82 8.05 18.03 9.49
CA ILE A 82 7.00 18.64 10.31
C ILE A 82 7.31 20.12 10.63
N PRO A 83 8.51 20.51 11.09
CA PRO A 83 8.87 21.93 11.23
C PRO A 83 8.80 22.71 9.91
N LEU A 84 9.21 22.10 8.80
CA LEU A 84 9.14 22.71 7.48
C LEU A 84 7.69 23.03 7.08
N ILE A 85 6.77 22.09 7.27
CA ILE A 85 5.33 22.26 7.02
C ILE A 85 4.77 23.38 7.92
N LEU A 86 5.08 23.35 9.22
CA LEU A 86 4.62 24.35 10.18
C LEU A 86 5.13 25.76 9.87
N GLY A 87 6.31 25.89 9.28
CA GLY A 87 6.88 27.17 8.83
C GLY A 87 6.02 27.89 7.79
N TYR A 88 5.15 27.17 7.08
CA TYR A 88 4.18 27.76 6.17
C TYR A 88 2.87 28.19 6.84
N HIS A 89 2.72 27.98 8.15
CA HIS A 89 1.50 28.30 8.93
C HIS A 89 0.21 27.78 8.26
N PRO A 90 0.09 26.46 8.00
CA PRO A 90 -1.08 25.90 7.33
C PRO A 90 -2.31 25.89 8.23
N ASP A 91 -3.48 26.20 7.67
CA ASP A 91 -4.79 25.94 8.28
C ASP A 91 -5.22 24.48 8.06
N LEU A 92 -4.70 23.84 6.99
CA LEU A 92 -4.94 22.44 6.65
C LEU A 92 -3.73 21.86 5.92
N VAL A 93 -3.40 20.62 6.24
CA VAL A 93 -2.43 19.83 5.47
C VAL A 93 -3.17 18.72 4.72
N VAL A 94 -2.89 18.60 3.43
CA VAL A 94 -3.41 17.54 2.57
C VAL A 94 -2.25 16.68 2.10
N ALA A 95 -2.26 15.39 2.44
CA ALA A 95 -1.23 14.46 2.01
C ALA A 95 -1.81 13.45 1.01
N GLY A 96 -1.26 13.34 -0.17
CA GLY A 96 -1.75 12.43 -1.20
C GLY A 96 -2.75 13.04 -2.19
N PRO A 97 -3.64 12.23 -2.78
CA PRO A 97 -4.04 10.86 -2.41
C PRO A 97 -3.01 9.79 -2.78
N ALA A 98 -2.87 8.77 -1.93
CA ALA A 98 -1.88 7.72 -2.09
C ALA A 98 -2.42 6.44 -2.78
N PHE A 99 -3.72 6.27 -2.87
CA PHE A 99 -4.35 5.06 -3.44
C PHE A 99 -3.76 3.77 -2.84
N ASN A 100 -3.31 2.84 -3.69
CA ASN A 100 -2.66 1.59 -3.28
C ASN A 100 -1.12 1.65 -3.37
N ALA A 101 -0.52 2.85 -3.51
CA ALA A 101 0.93 3.02 -3.42
C ALA A 101 1.36 2.95 -1.95
N GLY A 102 1.84 1.78 -1.50
CA GLY A 102 1.99 1.47 -0.08
C GLY A 102 2.98 2.37 0.64
N ARG A 103 4.21 2.56 0.11
CA ARG A 103 5.22 3.46 0.69
C ARG A 103 4.71 4.89 0.77
N TYR A 104 4.03 5.35 -0.28
CA TYR A 104 3.41 6.68 -0.30
C TYR A 104 2.29 6.80 0.74
N GLY A 105 1.48 5.75 0.92
CA GLY A 105 0.48 5.71 1.98
C GLY A 105 1.09 5.80 3.39
N ILE A 106 2.21 5.10 3.63
CA ILE A 106 2.96 5.19 4.88
C ILE A 106 3.43 6.64 5.10
N ALA A 107 3.99 7.28 4.08
CA ALA A 107 4.42 8.67 4.16
C ALA A 107 3.27 9.64 4.45
N CYS A 108 2.18 9.55 3.69
CA CYS A 108 0.99 10.38 3.88
C CYS A 108 0.37 10.20 5.27
N GLY A 109 0.24 8.94 5.73
CA GLY A 109 -0.29 8.61 7.05
C GLY A 109 0.61 9.11 8.18
N GLY A 110 1.93 8.93 8.04
CA GLY A 110 2.93 9.38 9.01
C GLY A 110 2.89 10.89 9.21
N ILE A 111 2.83 11.67 8.14
CA ILE A 111 2.70 13.14 8.20
C ILE A 111 1.40 13.54 8.89
N CYS A 112 0.26 13.00 8.46
CA CYS A 112 -1.04 13.33 9.06
C CYS A 112 -1.09 12.96 10.56
N SER A 113 -0.55 11.80 10.92
CA SER A 113 -0.47 11.34 12.31
C SER A 113 0.40 12.24 13.18
N SER A 114 1.53 12.72 12.65
CA SER A 114 2.47 13.59 13.38
C SER A 114 1.93 15.02 13.59
N LEU A 115 1.02 15.48 12.74
CA LEU A 115 0.40 16.80 12.84
C LEU A 115 -0.79 16.82 13.82
N GLN A 116 -1.43 15.69 14.05
CA GLN A 116 -2.59 15.60 14.94
C GLN A 116 -2.31 16.09 16.39
N PRO A 117 -1.23 15.66 17.07
CA PRO A 117 -0.91 16.15 18.41
C PRO A 117 -0.61 17.66 18.48
N LEU A 118 -0.26 18.25 17.34
CA LEU A 118 0.03 19.68 17.20
C LEU A 118 -1.22 20.52 16.93
N GLY A 119 -2.39 19.87 16.82
CA GLY A 119 -3.66 20.53 16.56
C GLY A 119 -3.83 21.05 15.12
N ILE A 120 -2.96 20.64 14.19
CA ILE A 120 -3.06 21.01 12.77
C ILE A 120 -3.96 20.01 12.06
N PRO A 121 -5.08 20.46 11.46
CA PRO A 121 -5.93 19.59 10.66
C PRO A 121 -5.13 18.98 9.50
N ALA A 122 -5.22 17.65 9.34
CA ALA A 122 -4.54 16.94 8.28
C ALA A 122 -5.42 15.81 7.73
N ILE A 123 -5.39 15.60 6.40
CA ILE A 123 -6.22 14.63 5.68
C ILE A 123 -5.37 13.91 4.66
N THR A 124 -5.58 12.61 4.55
CA THR A 124 -5.04 11.79 3.45
C THR A 124 -6.10 10.88 2.86
N ALA A 125 -5.76 10.20 1.75
CA ALA A 125 -6.67 9.28 1.09
C ALA A 125 -5.92 8.05 0.57
N MET A 126 -6.48 6.85 0.84
CA MET A 126 -5.83 5.57 0.56
C MET A 126 -6.85 4.50 0.17
N PHE A 127 -6.40 3.50 -0.56
CA PHE A 127 -7.15 2.27 -0.78
C PHE A 127 -7.13 1.39 0.49
N LYS A 128 -8.18 0.58 0.69
CA LYS A 128 -8.37 -0.23 1.91
C LYS A 128 -7.21 -1.19 2.24
N GLU A 129 -6.47 -1.65 1.24
CA GLU A 129 -5.34 -2.57 1.39
C GLU A 129 -3.98 -1.84 1.47
N ASN A 130 -3.99 -0.52 1.44
CA ASN A 130 -2.76 0.24 1.63
C ASN A 130 -2.25 0.07 3.07
N PRO A 131 -0.98 -0.32 3.29
CA PRO A 131 -0.44 -0.53 4.64
C PRO A 131 -0.51 0.71 5.53
N GLY A 132 -0.52 1.91 4.94
CA GLY A 132 -0.75 3.16 5.67
C GLY A 132 -2.10 3.22 6.38
N VAL A 133 -3.13 2.51 5.89
CA VAL A 133 -4.44 2.42 6.57
C VAL A 133 -4.30 1.67 7.89
N ASP A 134 -3.69 0.49 7.87
CA ASP A 134 -3.52 -0.31 9.09
C ASP A 134 -2.65 0.39 10.12
N GLN A 135 -1.60 1.04 9.67
CA GLN A 135 -0.64 1.72 10.53
C GLN A 135 -1.20 3.00 11.16
N TYR A 136 -1.95 3.82 10.39
CA TYR A 136 -2.29 5.18 10.79
C TYR A 136 -3.77 5.49 10.94
N ARG A 137 -4.72 4.59 10.60
CA ARG A 137 -6.16 4.88 10.69
C ARG A 137 -6.64 5.34 12.07
N LYS A 138 -5.93 4.99 13.14
CA LYS A 138 -6.28 5.41 14.51
C LYS A 138 -5.91 6.86 14.81
N THR A 139 -4.92 7.40 14.11
CA THR A 139 -4.30 8.70 14.39
C THR A 139 -4.37 9.69 13.22
N ALA A 140 -4.75 9.24 12.03
CA ALA A 140 -4.91 10.08 10.86
C ALA A 140 -6.34 9.98 10.29
N LEU A 141 -6.84 11.07 9.72
CA LEU A 141 -8.09 11.07 8.96
C LEU A 141 -7.80 10.57 7.54
N ILE A 142 -8.23 9.35 7.23
CA ILE A 142 -7.95 8.69 5.96
C ILE A 142 -9.26 8.48 5.19
N VAL A 143 -9.36 9.08 4.02
CA VAL A 143 -10.47 8.88 3.07
C VAL A 143 -10.27 7.58 2.31
N GLU A 144 -11.34 6.81 2.14
CA GLU A 144 -11.30 5.58 1.33
C GLU A 144 -11.34 5.92 -0.17
N THR A 145 -10.39 5.32 -0.93
CA THR A 145 -10.28 5.48 -2.39
C THR A 145 -10.43 4.15 -3.12
N THR A 146 -10.52 4.23 -4.45
CA THR A 146 -10.29 3.08 -5.34
C THR A 146 -8.82 2.66 -5.32
N ASN A 147 -8.53 1.51 -5.92
CA ASN A 147 -7.19 0.92 -5.96
C ASN A 147 -6.13 1.80 -6.68
N ASN A 148 -6.52 2.59 -7.65
CA ASN A 148 -5.59 3.30 -8.53
C ASN A 148 -6.01 4.73 -8.87
N VAL A 149 -5.12 5.45 -9.56
CA VAL A 149 -5.25 6.87 -9.92
C VAL A 149 -6.44 7.22 -10.82
N THR A 150 -7.14 6.24 -11.41
CA THR A 150 -8.35 6.53 -12.21
C THR A 150 -9.46 7.13 -11.33
N GLY A 151 -9.44 6.88 -10.02
CA GLY A 151 -10.33 7.49 -9.03
C GLY A 151 -9.88 8.85 -8.50
N MET A 152 -8.91 9.53 -9.13
CA MET A 152 -8.31 10.77 -8.63
C MET A 152 -9.36 11.86 -8.32
N GLU A 153 -10.27 12.15 -9.24
CA GLU A 153 -11.25 13.20 -9.03
C GLU A 153 -12.18 12.89 -7.85
N GLU A 154 -12.64 11.65 -7.72
CA GLU A 154 -13.49 11.22 -6.62
C GLU A 154 -12.74 11.31 -5.27
N ALA A 155 -11.50 10.82 -5.21
CA ALA A 155 -10.66 10.89 -4.02
C ALA A 155 -10.47 12.34 -3.56
N VAL A 156 -10.05 13.21 -4.47
CA VAL A 156 -9.82 14.63 -4.16
C VAL A 156 -11.12 15.33 -3.76
N ARG A 157 -12.26 15.02 -4.39
CA ARG A 157 -13.57 15.56 -4.02
C ARG A 157 -13.97 15.19 -2.59
N LYS A 158 -13.75 13.93 -2.19
CA LYS A 158 -13.98 13.47 -0.80
C LYS A 158 -13.04 14.20 0.18
N MET A 159 -11.75 14.30 -0.16
CA MET A 159 -10.77 15.02 0.68
C MET A 159 -11.15 16.48 0.86
N VAL A 160 -11.56 17.17 -0.20
CA VAL A 160 -12.00 18.57 -0.15
C VAL A 160 -13.24 18.74 0.73
N ARG A 161 -14.25 17.87 0.58
CA ARG A 161 -15.46 17.94 1.42
C ARG A 161 -15.12 17.87 2.92
N LEU A 162 -14.23 16.95 3.29
CA LEU A 162 -13.81 16.80 4.68
C LEU A 162 -12.84 17.91 5.10
N GLY A 163 -12.00 18.39 4.18
CA GLY A 163 -11.15 19.56 4.40
C GLY A 163 -11.95 20.80 4.77
N ILE A 164 -13.05 21.06 4.07
CA ILE A 164 -13.98 22.16 4.37
C ILE A 164 -14.56 22.01 5.77
N LYS A 165 -15.03 20.82 6.15
CA LYS A 165 -15.53 20.56 7.50
C LYS A 165 -14.45 20.84 8.57
N ARG A 166 -13.22 20.39 8.34
CA ARG A 166 -12.11 20.62 9.26
C ARG A 166 -11.71 22.08 9.37
N LEU A 167 -11.71 22.82 8.27
CA LEU A 167 -11.45 24.27 8.27
C LEU A 167 -12.53 25.05 9.03
N HIS A 168 -13.77 24.58 8.98
CA HIS A 168 -14.89 25.20 9.73
C HIS A 168 -14.99 24.69 11.19
N GLY A 169 -14.13 23.79 11.63
CA GLY A 169 -14.16 23.21 12.96
C GLY A 169 -15.30 22.22 13.19
N GLU A 170 -15.89 21.69 12.12
CA GLU A 170 -16.96 20.71 12.21
C GLU A 170 -16.42 19.32 12.59
N GLU A 171 -17.16 18.59 13.43
CA GLU A 171 -16.83 17.22 13.78
C GLU A 171 -17.23 16.24 12.65
N ILE A 172 -16.46 15.16 12.53
CA ILE A 172 -16.80 14.02 11.67
C ILE A 172 -17.39 12.93 12.56
N GLU A 173 -18.73 12.89 12.60
CA GLU A 173 -19.46 12.02 13.54
C GLU A 173 -19.45 10.54 13.12
N PHE A 174 -19.63 10.29 11.84
CA PHE A 174 -19.74 8.94 11.26
C PHE A 174 -18.72 8.76 10.14
N PRO A 175 -17.46 8.40 10.46
CA PRO A 175 -16.39 8.30 9.46
C PRO A 175 -16.77 7.46 8.23
N LYS A 176 -17.40 6.31 8.42
CA LYS A 176 -17.82 5.43 7.31
C LYS A 176 -18.85 6.08 6.39
N ALA A 177 -19.84 6.79 6.94
CA ALA A 177 -20.84 7.53 6.14
C ALA A 177 -20.21 8.71 5.41
N GLU A 178 -19.13 9.27 5.95
CA GLU A 178 -18.33 10.33 5.33
C GLU A 178 -17.29 9.79 4.32
N GLY A 179 -17.21 8.46 4.14
CA GLY A 179 -16.27 7.83 3.22
C GLY A 179 -14.84 7.76 3.77
N CYS A 180 -14.69 7.73 5.07
CA CYS A 180 -13.40 7.57 5.76
C CYS A 180 -13.30 6.22 6.45
N PHE A 181 -12.07 5.79 6.71
CA PHE A 181 -11.82 4.66 7.60
C PHE A 181 -12.14 5.00 9.04
N GLU A 182 -12.71 4.02 9.75
CA GLU A 182 -12.99 4.16 11.17
C GLU A 182 -11.69 4.20 11.99
N GLN A 183 -11.58 5.17 12.87
CA GLN A 183 -10.40 5.38 13.72
C GLN A 183 -10.34 4.45 14.95
N GLY A 184 -11.31 3.54 15.09
CA GLY A 184 -11.39 2.63 16.24
C GLY A 184 -11.77 3.31 17.55
N ILE A 185 -12.36 4.49 17.49
CA ILE A 185 -12.92 5.17 18.66
C ILE A 185 -14.15 4.39 19.11
N ARG A 186 -14.08 3.83 20.32
CA ARG A 186 -15.20 3.09 20.90
C ARG A 186 -16.21 4.09 21.45
N LYS A 187 -17.43 4.04 20.92
CA LYS A 187 -18.59 4.74 21.49
C LYS A 187 -19.54 3.69 22.07
N ASN A 188 -20.12 3.99 23.22
CA ASN A 188 -21.18 3.15 23.75
C ASN A 188 -22.47 3.42 22.98
N TYR A 189 -23.04 2.38 22.41
CA TYR A 189 -24.36 2.42 21.77
C TYR A 189 -25.36 1.68 22.67
N SER A 190 -26.51 2.29 22.92
CA SER A 190 -27.64 1.61 23.53
C SER A 190 -28.56 1.12 22.41
N HIS A 191 -28.68 -0.18 22.26
CA HIS A 191 -29.65 -0.80 21.38
C HIS A 191 -30.97 -0.98 22.11
N THR A 192 -32.09 -0.96 21.37
CA THR A 192 -33.43 -1.23 21.90
C THR A 192 -33.54 -2.66 22.41
N GLU A 193 -32.93 -3.60 21.68
CA GLU A 193 -32.91 -5.01 22.04
C GLU A 193 -31.62 -5.38 22.80
N PRO A 194 -31.69 -6.15 23.89
CA PRO A 194 -30.50 -6.65 24.59
C PRO A 194 -29.61 -7.51 23.67
N ALA A 195 -28.31 -7.50 23.93
CA ALA A 195 -27.35 -8.27 23.14
C ALA A 195 -27.65 -9.78 23.11
N CYS A 196 -28.19 -10.33 24.21
CA CYS A 196 -28.58 -11.75 24.29
C CYS A 196 -29.72 -12.09 23.30
N GLU A 197 -30.70 -11.23 23.15
CA GLU A 197 -31.82 -11.44 22.21
C GLU A 197 -31.33 -11.36 20.75
N ARG A 198 -30.49 -10.38 20.44
CA ARG A 198 -29.89 -10.24 19.11
C ARG A 198 -29.02 -11.45 18.75
N ALA A 199 -28.21 -11.95 19.70
CA ALA A 199 -27.37 -13.13 19.51
C ALA A 199 -28.21 -14.40 19.27
N ILE A 200 -29.30 -14.59 20.04
CA ILE A 200 -30.23 -15.73 19.86
C ILE A 200 -30.94 -15.63 18.51
N ALA A 201 -31.43 -14.47 18.13
CA ALA A 201 -32.09 -14.26 16.84
C ALA A 201 -31.15 -14.60 15.67
N MET A 202 -29.88 -14.18 15.73
CA MET A 202 -28.86 -14.52 14.73
C MET A 202 -28.58 -16.04 14.71
N LEU A 203 -28.46 -16.67 15.88
CA LEU A 203 -28.25 -18.12 16.00
C LEU A 203 -29.39 -18.92 15.39
N LEU A 204 -30.64 -18.54 15.67
CA LEU A 204 -31.82 -19.19 15.11
C LEU A 204 -31.87 -19.13 13.58
N ARG A 205 -31.56 -17.95 13.00
CA ARG A 205 -31.43 -17.81 11.54
C ARG A 205 -30.37 -18.76 10.98
N LYS A 206 -29.20 -18.80 11.63
CA LYS A 206 -28.12 -19.71 11.21
C LYS A 206 -28.53 -21.18 11.27
N ILE A 207 -29.20 -21.61 12.32
CA ILE A 207 -29.69 -23.01 12.48
C ILE A 207 -30.75 -23.36 11.42
N ASN A 208 -31.64 -22.41 11.11
CA ASN A 208 -32.70 -22.60 10.10
C ASN A 208 -32.19 -22.52 8.66
N GLY A 209 -30.94 -22.14 8.43
CA GLY A 209 -30.41 -21.91 7.09
C GLY A 209 -30.86 -20.58 6.45
N ASP A 210 -31.43 -19.68 7.23
CA ASP A 210 -31.85 -18.36 6.78
C ASP A 210 -30.62 -17.44 6.58
N PRO A 211 -30.69 -16.45 5.67
CA PRO A 211 -29.66 -15.43 5.56
C PRO A 211 -29.50 -14.67 6.88
N PHE A 212 -28.25 -14.53 7.35
CA PHE A 212 -27.95 -13.72 8.53
C PHE A 212 -26.64 -12.96 8.33
N GLU A 213 -26.54 -11.81 8.95
CA GLU A 213 -25.32 -11.00 9.02
C GLU A 213 -24.85 -10.95 10.46
N THR A 214 -23.53 -10.96 10.66
CA THR A 214 -22.93 -10.74 11.97
C THR A 214 -22.87 -9.23 12.23
N GLU A 215 -23.10 -8.80 13.47
CA GLU A 215 -23.00 -7.37 13.84
C GLU A 215 -21.59 -6.82 13.61
N TYR A 216 -20.58 -7.69 13.67
CA TYR A 216 -19.21 -7.37 13.34
C TYR A 216 -18.81 -8.14 12.08
N PRO A 217 -18.33 -7.46 11.02
CA PRO A 217 -17.97 -8.14 9.78
C PRO A 217 -16.84 -9.15 10.02
N ILE A 218 -17.07 -10.39 9.58
CA ILE A 218 -16.06 -11.44 9.62
C ILE A 218 -15.20 -11.32 8.36
N PRO A 219 -13.85 -11.33 8.46
CA PRO A 219 -12.99 -11.36 7.28
C PRO A 219 -13.33 -12.57 6.40
N PHE A 220 -13.54 -12.32 5.13
CA PHE A 220 -13.76 -13.38 4.15
C PHE A 220 -12.44 -13.60 3.39
N PHE A 221 -12.00 -14.86 3.39
CA PHE A 221 -10.82 -15.28 2.63
C PHE A 221 -11.24 -16.19 1.49
N ASP A 222 -10.69 -15.97 0.31
CA ASP A 222 -10.86 -16.87 -0.83
C ASP A 222 -10.36 -18.26 -0.47
N ARG A 223 -11.17 -19.27 -0.76
CA ARG A 223 -10.76 -20.66 -0.63
C ARG A 223 -10.43 -21.19 -2.03
N VAL A 224 -9.26 -21.79 -2.15
CA VAL A 224 -8.84 -22.50 -3.35
C VAL A 224 -8.80 -23.98 -3.03
N ASP A 225 -9.59 -24.78 -3.77
CA ASP A 225 -9.56 -26.22 -3.60
C ASP A 225 -8.20 -26.78 -4.00
N PRO A 226 -7.59 -27.63 -3.16
CA PRO A 226 -6.34 -28.29 -3.49
C PRO A 226 -6.45 -29.08 -4.80
N ARG A 227 -5.47 -28.95 -5.67
CA ARG A 227 -5.39 -29.78 -6.86
C ARG A 227 -5.02 -31.21 -6.47
N PRO A 228 -5.41 -32.23 -7.27
CA PRO A 228 -4.97 -33.60 -7.05
C PRO A 228 -3.45 -33.70 -6.94
N ALA A 229 -2.95 -34.57 -6.06
CA ALA A 229 -1.54 -34.82 -5.92
C ALA A 229 -0.93 -35.32 -7.25
N ILE A 230 0.28 -34.85 -7.56
CA ILE A 230 1.07 -35.38 -8.69
C ILE A 230 1.66 -36.71 -8.26
N ALA A 231 1.24 -37.79 -8.89
CA ALA A 231 1.64 -39.15 -8.50
C ALA A 231 3.09 -39.47 -8.91
N ASP A 232 3.57 -38.90 -10.03
CA ASP A 232 4.95 -39.10 -10.54
C ASP A 232 5.50 -37.76 -11.02
N LEU A 233 6.68 -37.41 -10.53
CA LEU A 233 7.36 -36.20 -10.92
C LEU A 233 8.16 -36.35 -12.21
N LYS A 234 8.37 -37.59 -12.69
CA LYS A 234 9.20 -37.85 -13.85
C LYS A 234 8.62 -37.21 -15.12
N GLY A 235 9.43 -36.38 -15.75
CA GLY A 235 9.09 -35.74 -17.02
C GLY A 235 8.18 -34.50 -16.96
N ILE A 236 7.65 -34.16 -15.77
CA ILE A 236 6.90 -32.90 -15.59
C ILE A 236 7.83 -31.69 -15.56
N THR A 237 7.31 -30.51 -15.84
CA THR A 237 8.02 -29.24 -15.70
C THR A 237 7.55 -28.51 -14.44
N ILE A 238 8.51 -28.11 -13.60
CA ILE A 238 8.28 -27.38 -12.35
C ILE A 238 8.87 -25.97 -12.45
N ALA A 239 8.09 -24.94 -12.15
CA ALA A 239 8.53 -23.55 -12.09
C ALA A 239 8.71 -23.07 -10.63
N LEU A 240 9.58 -22.06 -10.46
CA LEU A 240 9.79 -21.37 -9.21
C LEU A 240 9.20 -19.97 -9.28
N VAL A 241 8.46 -19.59 -8.24
CA VAL A 241 7.94 -18.24 -8.04
C VAL A 241 8.25 -17.83 -6.60
N THR A 242 8.71 -16.61 -6.38
CA THR A 242 9.05 -16.14 -5.03
C THR A 242 8.43 -14.79 -4.73
N SER A 243 7.92 -14.62 -3.51
CA SER A 243 7.60 -13.33 -2.94
C SER A 243 8.72 -12.77 -2.05
N GLY A 244 9.82 -13.50 -1.90
CA GLY A 244 10.98 -13.12 -1.09
C GLY A 244 11.92 -12.09 -1.75
N GLY A 245 11.56 -11.57 -2.92
CA GLY A 245 12.26 -10.45 -3.57
C GLY A 245 13.63 -10.79 -4.16
N ILE A 246 13.91 -12.05 -4.49
CA ILE A 246 15.19 -12.42 -5.11
C ILE A 246 15.21 -11.97 -6.58
N VAL A 247 16.08 -11.02 -6.87
CA VAL A 247 16.23 -10.38 -8.18
C VAL A 247 17.71 -10.36 -8.61
N PRO A 248 18.03 -10.15 -9.89
CA PRO A 248 19.40 -9.92 -10.31
C PRO A 248 20.03 -8.73 -9.58
N THR A 249 21.35 -8.79 -9.34
CA THR A 249 22.09 -7.73 -8.65
C THR A 249 21.85 -6.36 -9.32
N GLY A 250 21.60 -5.34 -8.51
CA GLY A 250 21.26 -4.00 -8.96
C GLY A 250 19.77 -3.80 -9.23
N ASN A 251 18.93 -4.84 -9.05
CA ASN A 251 17.47 -4.76 -9.23
C ASN A 251 17.06 -4.01 -10.52
N PRO A 252 17.41 -4.52 -11.71
CA PRO A 252 17.27 -3.79 -12.98
C PRO A 252 15.83 -3.42 -13.32
N ASP A 253 14.86 -4.18 -12.82
CA ASP A 253 13.44 -3.91 -13.04
C ASP A 253 12.83 -2.99 -11.97
N HIS A 254 13.65 -2.53 -11.03
CA HIS A 254 13.21 -1.67 -9.93
C HIS A 254 11.97 -2.25 -9.22
N ILE A 255 12.04 -3.54 -8.82
CA ILE A 255 10.99 -4.13 -7.98
C ILE A 255 11.02 -3.43 -6.62
N GLU A 256 9.87 -2.92 -6.21
CA GLU A 256 9.75 -2.15 -4.98
C GLU A 256 10.04 -3.00 -3.74
N SER A 257 10.74 -2.45 -2.75
CA SER A 257 11.09 -3.15 -1.50
C SER A 257 9.90 -3.42 -0.58
N SER A 258 8.81 -2.72 -0.82
CA SER A 258 7.53 -2.87 -0.13
C SER A 258 6.39 -2.49 -1.06
N SER A 259 5.22 -3.14 -0.88
CA SER A 259 4.01 -2.81 -1.65
C SER A 259 4.21 -2.86 -3.16
N ALA A 260 4.79 -3.95 -3.63
CA ALA A 260 5.16 -4.12 -5.02
C ALA A 260 3.96 -3.92 -5.97
N SER A 261 4.18 -3.16 -7.03
CA SER A 261 3.21 -2.92 -8.10
C SER A 261 3.47 -3.76 -9.35
N LYS A 262 4.56 -4.54 -9.35
CA LYS A 262 5.03 -5.38 -10.45
C LYS A 262 5.79 -6.61 -9.97
N TYR A 263 6.05 -7.52 -10.89
CA TYR A 263 6.94 -8.66 -10.71
C TYR A 263 7.98 -8.71 -11.82
N GLY A 264 9.09 -9.42 -11.58
CA GLY A 264 10.14 -9.68 -12.57
C GLY A 264 10.11 -11.14 -13.05
N LYS A 265 10.61 -11.36 -14.27
CA LYS A 265 10.82 -12.67 -14.87
C LYS A 265 12.29 -12.80 -15.26
N TYR A 266 12.99 -13.76 -14.68
CA TYR A 266 14.44 -13.87 -14.80
C TYR A 266 14.85 -15.25 -15.28
N SER A 267 15.87 -15.29 -16.17
CA SER A 267 16.39 -16.52 -16.73
C SER A 267 17.25 -17.28 -15.72
N LEU A 268 17.07 -18.60 -15.71
CA LEU A 268 17.93 -19.55 -14.99
C LEU A 268 18.92 -20.26 -15.94
N GLU A 269 18.95 -19.87 -17.21
CA GLU A 269 19.83 -20.49 -18.20
C GLU A 269 21.31 -20.24 -17.83
N GLY A 270 22.10 -21.31 -17.83
CA GLY A 270 23.52 -21.24 -17.44
C GLY A 270 23.79 -21.07 -15.95
N LEU A 271 22.76 -20.94 -15.10
CA LEU A 271 22.93 -20.83 -13.67
C LEU A 271 22.87 -22.21 -13.00
N GLU A 272 23.96 -22.59 -12.34
CA GLU A 272 24.05 -23.80 -11.50
C GLU A 272 23.51 -23.54 -10.09
N THR A 273 23.72 -22.33 -9.57
CA THR A 273 23.33 -21.84 -8.26
C THR A 273 23.21 -20.33 -8.32
N LEU A 274 22.54 -19.73 -7.36
CA LEU A 274 22.55 -18.27 -7.17
C LEU A 274 23.68 -17.90 -6.21
N ASP A 275 24.30 -16.76 -6.42
CA ASP A 275 25.30 -16.21 -5.50
C ASP A 275 25.15 -14.69 -5.33
N ALA A 276 25.81 -14.14 -4.31
CA ALA A 276 25.75 -12.72 -3.94
C ALA A 276 26.24 -11.75 -5.04
N ARG A 277 26.95 -12.24 -6.08
CA ARG A 277 27.42 -11.42 -7.20
C ARG A 277 26.36 -11.31 -8.28
N THR A 278 25.49 -12.29 -8.38
CA THR A 278 24.50 -12.42 -9.45
C THR A 278 23.10 -12.05 -9.01
N HIS A 279 22.77 -12.25 -7.73
CA HIS A 279 21.43 -12.01 -7.19
C HIS A 279 21.48 -11.33 -5.82
N GLN A 280 20.42 -10.63 -5.51
CA GLN A 280 20.20 -9.94 -4.24
C GLN A 280 18.73 -10.02 -3.83
N SER A 281 18.43 -9.72 -2.57
CA SER A 281 17.06 -9.50 -2.13
C SER A 281 16.69 -8.02 -2.26
N ALA A 282 15.58 -7.73 -2.94
CA ALA A 282 14.95 -6.41 -2.97
C ALA A 282 13.95 -6.20 -1.82
N HIS A 283 13.69 -7.23 -1.01
CA HIS A 283 12.62 -7.25 -0.01
C HIS A 283 12.98 -6.48 1.26
N GLY A 284 12.20 -5.44 1.62
CA GLY A 284 12.45 -4.59 2.78
C GLY A 284 11.83 -5.08 4.10
N GLY A 285 11.13 -6.21 4.13
CA GLY A 285 10.36 -6.66 5.29
C GLY A 285 11.05 -7.69 6.20
N TYR A 286 12.29 -8.11 5.90
CA TYR A 286 13.08 -9.03 6.71
C TYR A 286 14.58 -8.67 6.66
N ASP A 287 15.37 -9.24 7.57
CA ASP A 287 16.82 -9.07 7.55
C ASP A 287 17.43 -9.79 6.33
N ASN A 288 17.84 -9.02 5.35
CA ASN A 288 18.37 -9.50 4.08
C ASN A 288 19.79 -10.05 4.14
N THR A 289 20.48 -9.93 5.26
CA THR A 289 21.90 -10.30 5.40
C THR A 289 22.17 -11.71 4.89
N TYR A 290 21.36 -12.67 5.33
CA TYR A 290 21.54 -14.07 4.95
C TYR A 290 21.09 -14.38 3.53
N ALA A 291 20.02 -13.73 3.05
CA ALA A 291 19.54 -13.87 1.68
C ALA A 291 20.50 -13.26 0.67
N ASN A 292 21.15 -12.14 1.00
CA ASN A 292 22.17 -11.52 0.16
C ASN A 292 23.50 -12.28 0.18
N ALA A 293 23.83 -12.96 1.28
CA ALA A 293 25.00 -13.83 1.34
C ALA A 293 24.80 -15.11 0.50
N ASP A 294 23.60 -15.66 0.52
CA ASP A 294 23.23 -16.87 -0.20
C ASP A 294 21.74 -16.81 -0.62
N PRO A 295 21.43 -16.34 -1.85
CA PRO A 295 20.05 -16.21 -2.34
C PRO A 295 19.29 -17.54 -2.46
N ASN A 296 19.99 -18.69 -2.51
CA ASN A 296 19.35 -20.01 -2.53
C ASN A 296 18.54 -20.31 -1.26
N ARG A 297 18.83 -19.63 -0.16
CA ARG A 297 18.03 -19.73 1.09
C ARG A 297 16.57 -19.33 0.89
N VAL A 298 16.29 -18.47 -0.08
CA VAL A 298 14.93 -17.98 -0.39
C VAL A 298 14.43 -18.57 -1.70
N LEU A 299 15.30 -18.70 -2.71
CA LEU A 299 14.99 -19.28 -4.01
C LEU A 299 15.94 -20.45 -4.28
N PRO A 300 15.61 -21.70 -3.88
CA PRO A 300 16.55 -22.83 -3.78
C PRO A 300 16.86 -23.47 -5.14
N ILE A 301 17.61 -22.76 -5.99
CA ILE A 301 17.97 -23.22 -7.33
C ILE A 301 18.93 -24.40 -7.30
N ASP A 302 19.88 -24.39 -6.38
CA ASP A 302 20.86 -25.45 -6.14
C ASP A 302 20.19 -26.77 -5.77
N GLU A 303 19.31 -26.77 -4.77
CA GLU A 303 18.55 -27.95 -4.36
C GLU A 303 17.59 -28.45 -5.45
N MET A 304 16.96 -27.53 -6.14
CA MET A 304 16.10 -27.89 -7.29
C MET A 304 16.86 -28.63 -8.39
N ARG A 305 18.14 -28.33 -8.59
CA ARG A 305 18.98 -29.04 -9.56
C ARG A 305 19.37 -30.44 -9.10
N VAL A 306 19.59 -30.62 -7.82
CA VAL A 306 19.84 -31.94 -7.25
C VAL A 306 18.60 -32.81 -7.44
N LEU A 307 17.45 -32.28 -7.02
CA LEU A 307 16.16 -32.99 -7.11
C LEU A 307 15.73 -33.25 -8.57
N GLU A 308 16.01 -32.35 -9.51
CA GLU A 308 15.76 -32.54 -10.94
C GLU A 308 16.45 -33.80 -11.47
N LYS A 309 17.73 -34.02 -11.07
CA LYS A 309 18.50 -35.22 -11.44
C LYS A 309 18.00 -36.49 -10.77
N GLU A 310 17.62 -36.39 -9.49
CA GLU A 310 17.21 -37.54 -8.71
C GLU A 310 15.78 -38.01 -9.06
N MET A 311 14.86 -37.07 -9.29
CA MET A 311 13.43 -37.34 -9.45
C MET A 311 12.98 -37.29 -10.91
N GLY A 312 13.82 -36.81 -11.83
CA GLY A 312 13.57 -36.83 -13.28
C GLY A 312 12.54 -35.83 -13.77
N PHE A 313 12.18 -34.81 -12.99
CA PHE A 313 11.41 -33.68 -13.49
C PHE A 313 12.30 -32.70 -14.30
N LYS A 314 11.71 -31.71 -14.93
CA LYS A 314 12.41 -30.63 -15.63
C LYS A 314 12.15 -29.32 -14.89
N ARG A 315 13.17 -28.54 -14.66
CA ARG A 315 13.03 -27.19 -14.14
C ARG A 315 12.68 -26.23 -15.28
N HIS A 316 11.67 -25.37 -15.06
CA HIS A 316 11.36 -24.28 -15.98
C HIS A 316 12.56 -23.33 -16.10
N PRO A 317 12.90 -22.84 -17.31
CA PRO A 317 14.11 -22.02 -17.52
C PRO A 317 13.99 -20.59 -16.98
N TRP A 318 12.82 -20.19 -16.47
CA TRP A 318 12.56 -18.89 -15.90
C TRP A 318 12.00 -19.04 -14.50
N TYR A 319 12.36 -18.10 -13.60
CA TYR A 319 11.65 -17.91 -12.34
C TYR A 319 10.98 -16.54 -12.32
N TYR A 320 10.00 -16.38 -11.44
CA TYR A 320 9.27 -15.14 -11.25
C TYR A 320 9.46 -14.65 -9.83
N ALA A 321 9.73 -13.34 -9.66
CA ALA A 321 9.96 -12.75 -8.35
C ALA A 321 9.17 -11.47 -8.17
N THR A 322 8.60 -11.32 -6.99
CA THR A 322 8.05 -10.05 -6.49
C THR A 322 8.41 -9.90 -5.02
N VAL A 323 8.06 -8.78 -4.42
CA VAL A 323 8.21 -8.54 -2.98
C VAL A 323 6.85 -8.69 -2.31
N GLY A 324 6.74 -9.60 -1.32
CA GLY A 324 5.49 -9.84 -0.59
C GLY A 324 5.19 -8.78 0.47
N ASN A 325 6.21 -8.09 0.96
CA ASN A 325 6.10 -7.09 2.02
C ASN A 325 5.09 -5.98 1.66
N GLY A 326 3.95 -5.92 2.36
CA GLY A 326 2.92 -4.90 2.15
C GLY A 326 2.25 -4.92 0.78
N THR A 327 2.52 -5.91 -0.08
CA THR A 327 1.88 -6.02 -1.38
C THR A 327 0.40 -6.39 -1.21
N SER A 328 -0.48 -5.59 -1.82
CA SER A 328 -1.92 -5.79 -1.71
C SER A 328 -2.38 -7.09 -2.36
N VAL A 329 -3.48 -7.64 -1.84
CA VAL A 329 -4.12 -8.85 -2.40
C VAL A 329 -4.49 -8.64 -3.88
N ASP A 330 -5.00 -7.46 -4.24
CA ASP A 330 -5.33 -7.12 -5.63
C ASP A 330 -4.11 -7.22 -6.56
N ASN A 331 -2.96 -6.68 -6.15
CA ASN A 331 -1.72 -6.77 -6.92
C ASN A 331 -1.23 -8.22 -7.01
N ALA A 332 -1.21 -8.93 -5.88
CA ALA A 332 -0.79 -10.33 -5.83
C ALA A 332 -1.67 -11.21 -6.75
N GLN A 333 -2.99 -11.02 -6.75
CA GLN A 333 -3.91 -11.72 -7.64
C GLN A 333 -3.68 -11.38 -9.13
N LYS A 334 -3.37 -10.10 -9.44
CA LYS A 334 -3.00 -9.69 -10.79
C LYS A 334 -1.75 -10.41 -11.26
N PHE A 335 -0.67 -10.36 -10.46
CA PHE A 335 0.59 -11.05 -10.79
C PHE A 335 0.38 -12.56 -10.96
N ALA A 336 -0.35 -13.19 -10.04
CA ALA A 336 -0.62 -14.62 -10.11
C ALA A 336 -1.35 -15.02 -11.39
N LYS A 337 -2.34 -14.23 -11.84
CA LYS A 337 -3.07 -14.47 -13.09
C LYS A 337 -2.16 -14.35 -14.31
N GLU A 338 -1.33 -13.30 -14.39
CA GLU A 338 -0.42 -13.06 -15.48
C GLU A 338 0.66 -14.17 -15.56
N ILE A 339 1.29 -14.49 -14.43
CA ILE A 339 2.29 -15.59 -14.32
C ILE A 339 1.66 -16.93 -14.71
N ALA A 340 0.46 -17.24 -14.22
CA ALA A 340 -0.21 -18.49 -14.51
C ALA A 340 -0.48 -18.68 -16.02
N VAL A 341 -0.87 -17.61 -16.73
CA VAL A 341 -1.07 -17.66 -18.19
C VAL A 341 0.23 -18.03 -18.91
N GLU A 342 1.36 -17.45 -18.50
CA GLU A 342 2.66 -17.77 -19.09
C GLU A 342 3.08 -19.21 -18.79
N LEU A 343 2.98 -19.64 -17.55
CA LEU A 343 3.36 -20.99 -17.12
C LEU A 343 2.50 -22.08 -17.80
N ILE A 344 1.20 -21.85 -17.97
CA ILE A 344 0.32 -22.76 -18.70
C ILE A 344 0.72 -22.85 -20.16
N ARG A 345 0.99 -21.71 -20.82
CA ARG A 345 1.47 -21.66 -22.20
C ARG A 345 2.78 -22.44 -22.38
N ASP A 346 3.69 -22.33 -21.41
CA ASP A 346 5.00 -22.97 -21.43
C ASP A 346 4.94 -24.45 -20.96
N GLY A 347 3.74 -24.99 -20.72
CA GLY A 347 3.50 -26.41 -20.37
C GLY A 347 3.99 -26.80 -18.97
N VAL A 348 4.01 -25.86 -18.02
CA VAL A 348 4.37 -26.14 -16.62
C VAL A 348 3.22 -26.85 -15.89
N GLN A 349 3.53 -27.94 -15.19
CA GLN A 349 2.55 -28.75 -14.45
C GLN A 349 2.55 -28.46 -12.94
N ALA A 350 3.64 -27.94 -12.39
CA ALA A 350 3.73 -27.63 -10.98
C ALA A 350 4.49 -26.32 -10.73
N VAL A 351 4.16 -25.66 -9.63
CA VAL A 351 4.83 -24.43 -9.19
C VAL A 351 5.21 -24.56 -7.72
N ILE A 352 6.44 -24.21 -7.40
CA ILE A 352 6.87 -24.03 -6.02
C ILE A 352 6.88 -22.53 -5.73
N LEU A 353 6.06 -22.13 -4.76
CA LEU A 353 6.00 -20.78 -4.26
C LEU A 353 6.85 -20.66 -3.01
N THR A 354 7.86 -19.79 -3.04
CA THR A 354 8.67 -19.49 -1.85
C THR A 354 8.34 -18.10 -1.31
N SER A 355 8.46 -17.97 0.01
CA SER A 355 8.20 -16.71 0.72
C SER A 355 9.16 -16.57 1.90
N THR A 356 9.15 -15.42 2.55
CA THR A 356 9.95 -15.09 3.74
C THR A 356 9.04 -14.74 4.91
#